data_312f07bf59bd50cbd41f340b3a38dd84
#
_entry.id   312f07bf59bd50cbd41f340b3a38dd84
#
_cell.length_a   1.000
_cell.length_b   1.000
_cell.length_c   1.000
_cell.angle_alpha   90.00
_cell.angle_beta   90.00
_cell.angle_gamma   90.00
#
_symmetry.space_group_name_H-M   'P 1'
#
loop_
_entity.id
_entity.type
_entity.pdbx_description
1 polymer ?
#
loop_
_entity_poly.entity_id
_entity_poly.type
_entity_poly.pdbx_seq_one_letter_code
_entity_poly.pdbx_strand_id
1 'polypeptide(L)'
;SVSWTNAMTIDNAGIVTKPYQPSFNAHGSSTQSNIAINTVMTVPFATERFDVGSNYSTSTHKFTAPVAGKYLFHVYLRLQSVDASSTYYQVYCVTTNSSLEMHIYDSESLDSDATYWTSIGTTVAHMDANDTAHITLYQAGGQAQTDINSNSTFCGYLIG
;
A
#
# COMPACT_ATOMS: atom_id res chain seq x y z
N SER A 1 33.91 -12.99 13.80
CA SER A 1 34.33 -12.50 12.47
C SER A 1 33.52 -11.27 12.12
N VAL A 2 34.15 -10.20 11.68
CA VAL A 2 33.46 -9.02 11.18
C VAL A 2 33.10 -9.31 9.73
N SER A 3 31.79 -9.33 9.41
CA SER A 3 31.30 -9.42 8.04
C SER A 3 31.13 -8.01 7.49
N TRP A 4 31.77 -7.70 6.38
CA TRP A 4 31.59 -6.43 5.69
C TRP A 4 30.52 -6.58 4.62
N THR A 5 29.52 -5.69 4.65
CA THR A 5 28.43 -5.61 3.66
C THR A 5 28.58 -4.31 2.88
N ASN A 6 28.58 -4.39 1.55
CA ASN A 6 28.63 -3.19 0.71
C ASN A 6 27.30 -2.42 0.82
N ALA A 7 27.27 -1.37 1.64
CA ALA A 7 26.10 -0.52 1.81
C ALA A 7 25.77 0.28 0.53
N MET A 8 26.79 0.59 -0.28
CA MET A 8 26.66 1.34 -1.53
C MET A 8 27.75 0.88 -2.50
N THR A 9 27.43 0.76 -3.76
CA THR A 9 28.38 0.48 -4.84
C THR A 9 28.25 1.54 -5.92
N ILE A 10 29.40 2.02 -6.42
CA ILE A 10 29.47 2.87 -7.62
C ILE A 10 30.24 2.06 -8.66
N ASP A 11 29.62 1.77 -9.79
CA ASP A 11 30.27 1.05 -10.87
C ASP A 11 31.11 1.98 -11.78
N ASN A 12 31.78 1.38 -12.78
CA ASN A 12 32.63 2.13 -13.71
C ASN A 12 31.85 3.03 -14.68
N ALA A 13 30.54 2.89 -14.77
CA ALA A 13 29.64 3.79 -15.50
C ALA A 13 29.08 4.91 -14.62
N GLY A 14 29.45 4.96 -13.34
CA GLY A 14 28.99 5.94 -12.37
C GLY A 14 27.61 5.65 -11.78
N ILE A 15 27.06 4.42 -11.99
CA ILE A 15 25.77 4.04 -11.43
C ILE A 15 25.93 3.71 -9.95
N VAL A 16 25.12 4.35 -9.12
CA VAL A 16 25.08 4.13 -7.66
C VAL A 16 23.97 3.16 -7.31
N THR A 17 24.31 2.07 -6.62
CA THR A 17 23.34 1.11 -6.09
C THR A 17 23.46 0.99 -4.57
N LYS A 18 22.33 0.77 -3.91
CA LYS A 18 22.23 0.52 -2.47
C LYS A 18 21.47 -0.79 -2.25
N PRO A 19 22.14 -1.96 -2.37
CA PRO A 19 21.49 -3.26 -2.46
C PRO A 19 20.71 -3.66 -1.21
N TYR A 20 20.97 -3.02 -0.08
CA TYR A 20 20.30 -3.29 1.20
C TYR A 20 19.34 -2.16 1.64
N GLN A 21 19.05 -1.21 0.75
CA GLN A 21 18.07 -0.17 1.06
C GLN A 21 16.68 -0.81 1.19
N PRO A 22 16.00 -0.69 2.35
CA PRO A 22 14.69 -1.28 2.56
C PRO A 22 13.70 -0.83 1.48
N SER A 23 13.11 -1.79 0.78
CA SER A 23 12.13 -1.53 -0.26
C SER A 23 11.31 -2.79 -0.53
N PHE A 24 10.04 -2.61 -0.88
CA PHE A 24 9.15 -3.72 -1.20
C PHE A 24 8.15 -3.33 -2.29
N ASN A 25 7.59 -4.33 -2.94
CA ASN A 25 6.41 -4.22 -3.79
C ASN A 25 5.56 -5.47 -3.62
N ALA A 26 4.33 -5.29 -3.15
CA ALA A 26 3.35 -6.35 -2.95
C ALA A 26 2.09 -6.10 -3.77
N HIS A 27 1.35 -7.16 -4.11
CA HIS A 27 0.11 -7.11 -4.85
C HIS A 27 -0.90 -8.14 -4.32
N GLY A 28 -2.16 -8.07 -4.77
CA GLY A 28 -3.18 -9.06 -4.42
C GLY A 28 -2.86 -10.43 -5.02
N SER A 29 -3.08 -11.51 -4.27
CA SER A 29 -2.96 -12.88 -4.78
C SER A 29 -4.19 -13.30 -5.61
N SER A 30 -5.35 -12.72 -5.30
CA SER A 30 -6.65 -12.91 -5.98
C SER A 30 -7.50 -11.66 -5.80
N THR A 31 -8.57 -11.56 -6.58
CA THR A 31 -9.59 -10.53 -6.35
C THR A 31 -10.30 -10.81 -5.02
N GLN A 32 -10.38 -9.80 -4.16
CA GLN A 32 -11.21 -9.84 -2.96
C GLN A 32 -12.58 -9.26 -3.29
N SER A 33 -13.58 -10.10 -3.30
CA SER A 33 -14.94 -9.71 -3.68
C SER A 33 -15.77 -9.23 -2.50
N ASN A 34 -16.70 -8.31 -2.80
CA ASN A 34 -17.74 -7.85 -1.89
C ASN A 34 -17.17 -7.31 -0.57
N ILE A 35 -16.37 -6.25 -0.65
CA ILE A 35 -15.82 -5.61 0.55
C ILE A 35 -16.92 -5.19 1.52
N ALA A 36 -16.66 -5.33 2.82
CA ALA A 36 -17.62 -4.96 3.86
C ALA A 36 -17.84 -3.44 3.89
N ILE A 37 -19.09 -3.03 3.92
CA ILE A 37 -19.48 -1.62 4.07
C ILE A 37 -19.32 -1.16 5.52
N ASN A 38 -19.11 0.15 5.72
CA ASN A 38 -19.00 0.79 7.03
C ASN A 38 -17.94 0.15 7.95
N THR A 39 -16.93 -0.48 7.34
CA THR A 39 -15.86 -1.17 8.05
C THR A 39 -14.52 -0.79 7.43
N VAL A 40 -13.59 -0.33 8.25
CA VAL A 40 -12.20 -0.12 7.81
C VAL A 40 -11.55 -1.49 7.65
N MET A 41 -11.08 -1.81 6.46
CA MET A 41 -10.41 -3.06 6.17
C MET A 41 -8.96 -2.84 5.74
N THR A 42 -8.05 -3.72 6.14
CA THR A 42 -6.71 -3.77 5.58
C THR A 42 -6.76 -4.41 4.19
N VAL A 43 -6.19 -3.72 3.19
CA VAL A 43 -6.12 -4.24 1.82
C VAL A 43 -5.14 -5.41 1.75
N PRO A 44 -5.55 -6.60 1.26
CA PRO A 44 -4.73 -7.81 1.33
C PRO A 44 -3.75 -7.93 0.16
N PHE A 45 -2.63 -7.24 0.24
CA PHE A 45 -1.51 -7.45 -0.70
C PHE A 45 -0.72 -8.69 -0.27
N ALA A 46 -1.18 -9.87 -0.69
CA ALA A 46 -0.72 -11.16 -0.17
C ALA A 46 0.39 -11.82 -0.98
N THR A 47 0.92 -11.14 -1.99
CA THR A 47 2.02 -11.64 -2.84
C THR A 47 3.06 -10.55 -3.03
N GLU A 48 4.32 -10.89 -2.83
CA GLU A 48 5.45 -9.99 -3.08
C GLU A 48 5.95 -10.14 -4.52
N ARG A 49 6.32 -9.02 -5.14
CA ARG A 49 7.18 -9.00 -6.33
C ARG A 49 8.63 -8.94 -5.93
N PHE A 50 8.94 -8.17 -4.90
CA PHE A 50 10.23 -8.16 -4.21
C PHE A 50 10.06 -7.57 -2.81
N ASP A 51 10.97 -7.97 -1.91
CA ASP A 51 11.10 -7.40 -0.56
C ASP A 51 12.58 -7.43 -0.14
N VAL A 52 13.23 -6.28 -0.16
CA VAL A 52 14.62 -6.15 0.25
C VAL A 52 14.69 -6.06 1.77
N GLY A 53 15.25 -7.11 2.37
CA GLY A 53 15.43 -7.23 3.81
C GLY A 53 14.29 -7.95 4.53
N SER A 54 13.31 -8.51 3.82
CA SER A 54 12.18 -9.26 4.40
C SER A 54 11.40 -8.45 5.45
N ASN A 55 11.06 -7.22 5.08
CA ASN A 55 10.41 -6.26 5.95
C ASN A 55 8.89 -6.14 5.70
N TYR A 56 8.37 -6.79 4.66
CA TYR A 56 6.95 -6.89 4.38
C TYR A 56 6.40 -8.26 4.78
N SER A 57 5.20 -8.30 5.33
CA SER A 57 4.54 -9.55 5.72
C SER A 57 3.28 -9.77 4.87
N THR A 58 3.28 -10.79 4.03
CA THR A 58 2.12 -11.19 3.22
C THR A 58 0.97 -11.76 4.05
N SER A 59 1.21 -12.16 5.30
CA SER A 59 0.17 -12.68 6.20
C SER A 59 -0.55 -11.57 6.98
N THR A 60 0.15 -10.49 7.33
CA THR A 60 -0.44 -9.33 8.03
C THR A 60 -0.69 -8.15 7.08
N HIS A 61 -0.17 -8.21 5.85
CA HIS A 61 -0.22 -7.17 4.81
C HIS A 61 0.40 -5.84 5.28
N LYS A 62 1.45 -5.93 6.10
CA LYS A 62 2.14 -4.79 6.70
C LYS A 62 3.63 -4.79 6.36
N PHE A 63 4.14 -3.61 6.08
CA PHE A 63 5.57 -3.33 6.10
C PHE A 63 5.99 -2.96 7.53
N THR A 64 7.17 -3.39 7.95
CA THR A 64 7.79 -3.01 9.22
C THR A 64 9.10 -2.29 8.94
N ALA A 65 9.26 -1.08 9.45
CA ALA A 65 10.47 -0.29 9.24
C ALA A 65 11.67 -0.93 9.99
N PRO A 66 12.71 -1.39 9.30
CA PRO A 66 13.87 -1.99 9.96
C PRO A 66 14.78 -0.94 10.65
N VAL A 67 14.70 0.30 10.24
CA VAL A 67 15.45 1.44 10.79
C VAL A 67 14.57 2.68 10.84
N ALA A 68 14.90 3.61 11.71
CA ALA A 68 14.25 4.93 11.71
C ALA A 68 14.61 5.70 10.44
N GLY A 69 13.64 6.42 9.87
CA GLY A 69 13.85 7.20 8.66
C GLY A 69 12.57 7.68 7.99
N LYS A 70 12.71 8.29 6.84
CA LYS A 70 11.61 8.70 5.98
C LYS A 70 11.38 7.63 4.93
N TYR A 71 10.14 7.15 4.86
CA TYR A 71 9.71 6.15 3.91
C TYR A 71 8.70 6.74 2.94
N LEU A 72 8.91 6.53 1.66
CA LEU A 72 7.90 6.80 0.65
C LEU A 72 7.03 5.55 0.49
N PHE A 73 5.72 5.74 0.50
CA PHE A 73 4.73 4.72 0.21
C PHE A 73 3.88 5.12 -0.99
N HIS A 74 3.58 4.15 -1.84
CA HIS A 74 2.72 4.32 -3.00
C HIS A 74 1.71 3.18 -3.07
N VAL A 75 0.46 3.52 -3.34
CA VAL A 75 -0.62 2.57 -3.60
C VAL A 75 -1.23 2.81 -4.98
N TYR A 76 -1.46 1.72 -5.70
CA TYR A 76 -2.33 1.63 -6.84
C TYR A 76 -3.44 0.65 -6.47
N LEU A 77 -4.64 1.15 -6.23
CA LEU A 77 -5.79 0.35 -5.80
C LEU A 77 -6.84 0.35 -6.91
N ARG A 78 -7.00 -0.78 -7.57
CA ARG A 78 -8.00 -0.98 -8.61
C ARG A 78 -9.23 -1.65 -8.01
N LEU A 79 -10.33 -0.92 -8.01
CA LEU A 79 -11.64 -1.40 -7.59
C LEU A 79 -12.46 -1.85 -8.80
N GLN A 80 -13.38 -2.79 -8.59
CA GLN A 80 -14.36 -3.27 -9.56
C GLN A 80 -15.76 -3.21 -8.94
N SER A 81 -16.79 -3.11 -9.79
CA SER A 81 -18.19 -3.06 -9.35
C SER A 81 -18.43 -1.99 -8.28
N VAL A 82 -17.83 -0.81 -8.49
CA VAL A 82 -17.91 0.28 -7.53
C VAL A 82 -19.33 0.76 -7.38
N ASP A 83 -19.85 0.74 -6.16
CA ASP A 83 -21.25 1.04 -5.84
C ASP A 83 -21.50 2.56 -5.85
N ALA A 84 -22.33 3.04 -6.79
CA ALA A 84 -22.76 4.43 -6.87
C ALA A 84 -23.72 4.85 -5.74
N SER A 85 -24.30 3.88 -5.02
CA SER A 85 -25.16 4.16 -3.86
C SER A 85 -24.38 4.35 -2.55
N SER A 86 -23.07 4.11 -2.56
CA SER A 86 -22.21 4.45 -1.42
C SER A 86 -21.94 5.96 -1.38
N THR A 87 -21.76 6.51 -0.17
CA THR A 87 -21.52 7.96 -0.01
C THR A 87 -20.10 8.32 -0.50
N TYR A 88 -19.09 7.58 -0.04
CA TYR A 88 -17.71 7.79 -0.45
C TYR A 88 -16.86 6.53 -0.21
N TYR A 89 -15.70 6.53 -0.87
CA TYR A 89 -14.62 5.58 -0.58
C TYR A 89 -13.39 6.35 -0.10
N GLN A 90 -12.67 5.74 0.84
CA GLN A 90 -11.52 6.38 1.47
C GLN A 90 -10.36 5.39 1.61
N VAL A 91 -9.18 5.81 1.17
CA VAL A 91 -7.94 5.03 1.20
C VAL A 91 -6.92 5.74 2.08
N TYR A 92 -6.39 5.03 3.06
CA TYR A 92 -5.33 5.52 3.93
C TYR A 92 -4.07 4.65 3.84
N CYS A 93 -2.92 5.29 3.98
CA CYS A 93 -1.71 4.66 4.47
C CYS A 93 -1.68 4.84 5.99
N VAL A 94 -1.87 3.75 6.72
CA VAL A 94 -1.86 3.74 8.18
C VAL A 94 -0.50 3.28 8.67
N THR A 95 0.17 4.14 9.43
CA THR A 95 1.41 3.80 10.14
C THR A 95 1.13 3.63 11.63
N THR A 96 2.11 3.15 12.40
CA THR A 96 1.99 3.07 13.86
C THR A 96 1.57 4.40 14.50
N ASN A 97 2.06 5.52 13.97
CA ASN A 97 1.91 6.84 14.58
C ASN A 97 0.94 7.78 13.83
N SER A 98 0.48 7.40 12.61
CA SER A 98 -0.32 8.30 11.76
C SER A 98 -1.24 7.56 10.82
N SER A 99 -2.37 8.17 10.50
CA SER A 99 -3.23 7.78 9.39
C SER A 99 -3.16 8.85 8.33
N LEU A 100 -2.56 8.53 7.18
CA LEU A 100 -2.30 9.45 6.08
C LEU A 100 -3.30 9.18 4.97
N GLU A 101 -4.20 10.13 4.73
CA GLU A 101 -5.17 9.99 3.63
C GLU A 101 -4.45 10.00 2.29
N MET A 102 -4.65 8.94 1.52
CA MET A 102 -4.07 8.77 0.19
C MET A 102 -5.04 9.20 -0.90
N HIS A 103 -6.31 8.91 -0.71
CA HIS A 103 -7.37 9.24 -1.65
C HIS A 103 -8.74 9.15 -0.99
N ILE A 104 -9.62 10.10 -1.30
CA ILE A 104 -11.05 10.04 -1.02
C ILE A 104 -11.79 10.41 -2.31
N TYR A 105 -12.89 9.74 -2.60
CA TYR A 105 -13.79 10.16 -3.66
C TYR A 105 -15.25 9.93 -3.28
N ASP A 106 -16.08 10.85 -3.73
CA ASP A 106 -17.51 10.88 -3.55
C ASP A 106 -18.17 10.04 -4.65
N SER A 107 -18.63 8.85 -4.30
CA SER A 107 -19.29 7.93 -5.24
C SER A 107 -20.75 8.29 -5.53
N GLU A 108 -21.38 9.11 -4.67
CA GLU A 108 -22.73 9.66 -4.95
C GLU A 108 -22.74 10.56 -6.20
N SER A 109 -21.57 11.03 -6.65
CA SER A 109 -21.43 11.78 -7.89
C SER A 109 -21.53 10.94 -9.16
N LEU A 110 -21.55 9.61 -9.04
CA LEU A 110 -21.69 8.68 -10.16
C LEU A 110 -23.17 8.46 -10.50
N ASP A 111 -23.52 8.53 -11.77
CA ASP A 111 -24.90 8.26 -12.24
C ASP A 111 -25.30 6.77 -12.16
N SER A 112 -24.31 5.90 -12.11
CA SER A 112 -24.46 4.44 -12.02
C SER A 112 -23.18 3.77 -11.52
N ASP A 113 -23.28 2.50 -11.13
CA ASP A 113 -22.14 1.69 -10.69
C ASP A 113 -21.01 1.71 -11.73
N ALA A 114 -19.78 1.93 -11.26
CA ALA A 114 -18.63 1.94 -12.12
C ALA A 114 -18.01 0.53 -12.20
N THR A 115 -17.79 0.04 -13.43
CA THR A 115 -17.14 -1.26 -13.64
C THR A 115 -15.73 -1.28 -13.06
N TYR A 116 -14.99 -0.17 -13.19
CA TYR A 116 -13.64 -0.01 -12.65
C TYR A 116 -13.45 1.40 -12.11
N TRP A 117 -12.74 1.50 -11.00
CA TRP A 117 -12.21 2.73 -10.46
C TRP A 117 -10.79 2.51 -9.94
N THR A 118 -9.92 3.47 -10.13
CA THR A 118 -8.55 3.35 -9.65
C THR A 118 -8.22 4.50 -8.71
N SER A 119 -7.86 4.16 -7.48
CA SER A 119 -7.30 5.10 -6.50
C SER A 119 -5.78 4.98 -6.50
N ILE A 120 -5.11 6.10 -6.69
CA ILE A 120 -3.65 6.17 -6.65
C ILE A 120 -3.26 7.20 -5.59
N GLY A 121 -2.34 6.83 -4.72
CA GLY A 121 -1.85 7.72 -3.70
C GLY A 121 -0.36 7.52 -3.44
N THR A 122 0.30 8.60 -3.06
CA THR A 122 1.71 8.60 -2.64
C THR A 122 1.86 9.49 -1.42
N THR A 123 2.59 9.00 -0.42
CA THR A 123 2.87 9.77 0.79
C THR A 123 4.27 9.47 1.31
N VAL A 124 4.77 10.34 2.17
CA VAL A 124 6.01 10.14 2.92
C VAL A 124 5.68 10.14 4.40
N ALA A 125 6.12 9.10 5.08
CA ALA A 125 5.98 8.97 6.53
C ALA A 125 7.36 8.94 7.20
N HIS A 126 7.50 9.63 8.33
CA HIS A 126 8.60 9.38 9.25
C HIS A 126 8.22 8.19 10.13
N MET A 127 9.09 7.20 10.22
CA MET A 127 8.89 5.99 10.99
C MET A 127 10.10 5.72 11.88
N ASP A 128 9.85 5.26 13.09
CA ASP A 128 10.89 4.69 13.94
C ASP A 128 11.11 3.21 13.58
N ALA A 129 12.23 2.66 14.03
CA ALA A 129 12.48 1.23 13.85
C ALA A 129 11.36 0.41 14.52
N ASN A 130 10.85 -0.61 13.81
CA ASN A 130 9.72 -1.47 14.16
C ASN A 130 8.32 -0.82 14.00
N ASP A 131 8.21 0.43 13.56
CA ASP A 131 6.92 0.96 13.14
C ASP A 131 6.40 0.19 11.91
N THR A 132 5.07 0.09 11.81
CA THR A 132 4.43 -0.61 10.70
C THR A 132 3.69 0.36 9.78
N ALA A 133 3.53 -0.03 8.51
CA ALA A 133 2.71 0.67 7.53
C ALA A 133 1.87 -0.31 6.72
N HIS A 134 0.60 0.03 6.46
CA HIS A 134 -0.31 -0.75 5.61
C HIS A 134 -1.36 0.15 4.98
N ILE A 135 -2.05 -0.38 3.98
CA ILE A 135 -3.15 0.34 3.31
C ILE A 135 -4.48 -0.14 3.87
N THR A 136 -5.36 0.82 4.13
CA THR A 136 -6.77 0.53 4.46
C THR A 136 -7.70 1.12 3.42
N LEU A 137 -8.84 0.46 3.24
CA LEU A 137 -9.97 0.90 2.43
C LEU A 137 -11.22 0.94 3.32
N TYR A 138 -12.03 1.97 3.11
CA TYR A 138 -13.34 2.13 3.73
C TYR A 138 -14.36 2.51 2.66
N GLN A 139 -15.52 1.83 2.67
CA GLN A 139 -16.70 2.18 1.88
C GLN A 139 -17.78 2.68 2.83
N ALA A 140 -18.26 3.89 2.64
CA ALA A 140 -19.32 4.50 3.44
C ALA A 140 -20.70 4.19 2.84
N GLY A 141 -21.45 3.32 3.50
CA GLY A 141 -22.81 2.94 3.07
C GLY A 141 -22.86 2.15 1.77
N GLY A 142 -24.04 2.14 1.15
CA GLY A 142 -24.31 1.41 -0.09
C GLY A 142 -24.43 -0.09 0.10
N GLN A 143 -24.02 -0.86 -0.90
CA GLN A 143 -24.07 -2.32 -0.92
C GLN A 143 -22.67 -2.94 -0.95
N ALA A 144 -22.52 -4.11 -0.35
CA ALA A 144 -21.27 -4.87 -0.34
C ALA A 144 -21.07 -5.60 -1.68
N GLN A 145 -20.81 -4.85 -2.75
CA GLN A 145 -20.59 -5.36 -4.10
C GLN A 145 -19.23 -5.01 -4.68
N THR A 146 -18.55 -4.02 -4.09
CA THR A 146 -17.24 -3.57 -4.59
C THR A 146 -16.17 -4.61 -4.33
N ASP A 147 -15.36 -4.86 -5.35
CA ASP A 147 -14.23 -5.79 -5.30
C ASP A 147 -12.89 -5.05 -5.33
N ILE A 148 -11.88 -5.59 -4.67
CA ILE A 148 -10.48 -5.18 -4.83
C ILE A 148 -9.82 -6.13 -5.83
N ASN A 149 -9.40 -5.60 -6.97
CA ASN A 149 -8.76 -6.38 -8.02
C ASN A 149 -7.34 -6.80 -7.63
N SER A 150 -6.93 -8.02 -7.97
CA SER A 150 -5.60 -8.57 -7.68
C SER A 150 -4.43 -7.79 -8.31
N ASN A 151 -4.68 -6.96 -9.33
CA ASN A 151 -3.67 -6.07 -9.91
C ASN A 151 -3.35 -4.85 -9.03
N SER A 152 -4.08 -4.66 -7.92
CA SER A 152 -3.75 -3.62 -6.94
C SER A 152 -2.38 -3.86 -6.33
N THR A 153 -1.63 -2.78 -6.10
CA THR A 153 -0.25 -2.87 -5.59
C THR A 153 0.00 -1.87 -4.46
N PHE A 154 0.86 -2.28 -3.55
CA PHE A 154 1.41 -1.44 -2.49
C PHE A 154 2.93 -1.57 -2.50
N CYS A 155 3.62 -0.47 -2.52
CA CYS A 155 5.07 -0.47 -2.46
C CYS A 155 5.59 0.67 -1.59
N GLY A 156 6.84 0.52 -1.15
CA GLY A 156 7.52 1.54 -0.39
C GLY A 156 9.02 1.35 -0.38
N TYR A 157 9.74 2.41 -0.04
CA TYR A 157 11.18 2.39 0.14
C TYR A 157 11.67 3.50 1.06
N LEU A 158 12.79 3.23 1.73
CA LEU A 158 13.50 4.22 2.56
C LEU A 158 14.13 5.29 1.66
N ILE A 159 13.83 6.55 1.92
CA ILE A 159 14.38 7.70 1.18
C ILE A 159 15.44 8.48 1.96
N GLY A 160 15.50 8.34 3.31
CA GLY A 160 16.49 9.00 4.15
C GLY A 160 16.13 9.04 5.62
#